data_002056380670f9f0d6c7f55b827e5f14
#
_entry.id   002056380670f9f0d6c7f55b827e5f14
#
_cell.length_a   1.000
_cell.length_b   1.000
_cell.length_c   1.000
_cell.angle_alpha   90.00
_cell.angle_beta   90.00
_cell.angle_gamma   90.00
#
_symmetry.space_group_name_H-M   'P 1'
#
loop_
_entity.id
_entity.type
_entity.pdbx_description
1 polymer ?
#
loop_
_entity_poly.entity_id
_entity_poly.type
_entity_poly.pdbx_seq_one_letter_code
_entity_poly.pdbx_strand_id
1 'polypeptide(L)'
;MSEQAGISTAKEAADHELVLAFGRLQGAANRLEYILGRALEVECGVSHLMFEVLLILGRAGEPGLSMRAIAQEQVLTSGGATRLVDRMEAAGLVTRQESPTDRRGKLVRLTVLGEDTTVRAARVHVENIKAHFLGPLPEADRERFTEDLRILSHTARDTLPRLP
;
A
#
# COMPACT_ATOMS: atom_id res chain seq x y z
N MET A 1 6.04 28.66 -23.24
CA MET A 1 5.68 29.65 -22.20
C MET A 1 4.44 29.08 -21.50
N SER A 2 4.65 28.46 -20.34
CA SER A 2 3.52 27.93 -19.55
C SER A 2 2.81 29.13 -18.92
N GLU A 3 1.57 29.33 -19.33
CA GLU A 3 0.63 30.24 -18.68
C GLU A 3 0.46 29.73 -17.23
N GLN A 4 1.18 30.37 -16.30
CA GLN A 4 0.92 30.16 -14.88
C GLN A 4 -0.47 30.71 -14.65
N ALA A 5 -1.46 29.82 -14.55
CA ALA A 5 -2.81 30.15 -14.17
C ALA A 5 -2.72 30.99 -12.88
N GLY A 6 -3.05 32.29 -12.99
CA GLY A 6 -2.84 33.26 -11.92
C GLY A 6 -3.74 32.97 -10.73
N ILE A 7 -3.21 32.18 -9.79
CA ILE A 7 -3.82 32.00 -8.47
C ILE A 7 -3.40 33.21 -7.63
N SER A 8 -4.33 34.09 -7.34
CA SER A 8 -4.07 35.35 -6.64
C SER A 8 -4.72 35.41 -5.25
N THR A 9 -5.69 34.54 -4.98
CA THR A 9 -6.42 34.49 -3.72
C THR A 9 -6.51 33.07 -3.17
N ALA A 10 -6.71 32.94 -1.86
CA ALA A 10 -6.93 31.64 -1.22
C ALA A 10 -8.18 30.93 -1.77
N LYS A 11 -9.20 31.70 -2.19
CA LYS A 11 -10.41 31.14 -2.79
C LYS A 11 -10.12 30.53 -4.16
N GLU A 12 -9.42 31.26 -5.04
CA GLU A 12 -9.00 30.73 -6.34
C GLU A 12 -8.12 29.48 -6.21
N ALA A 13 -7.21 29.46 -5.23
CA ALA A 13 -6.40 28.28 -4.93
C ALA A 13 -7.26 27.09 -4.51
N ALA A 14 -8.24 27.31 -3.62
CA ALA A 14 -9.11 26.26 -3.12
C ALA A 14 -10.09 25.75 -4.19
N ASP A 15 -10.52 26.59 -5.10
CA ASP A 15 -11.47 26.24 -6.17
C ASP A 15 -10.77 25.80 -7.47
N HIS A 16 -9.43 25.77 -7.50
CA HIS A 16 -8.68 25.38 -8.68
C HIS A 16 -8.93 23.91 -9.04
N GLU A 17 -9.32 23.63 -10.27
CA GLU A 17 -9.77 22.32 -10.73
C GLU A 17 -8.77 21.19 -10.44
N LEU A 18 -7.49 21.41 -10.70
CA LEU A 18 -6.44 20.41 -10.43
C LEU A 18 -6.23 20.15 -8.92
N VAL A 19 -6.34 21.20 -8.09
CA VAL A 19 -6.26 21.07 -6.63
C VAL A 19 -7.44 20.25 -6.10
N LEU A 20 -8.63 20.53 -6.60
CA LEU A 20 -9.84 19.77 -6.25
C LEU A 20 -9.76 18.32 -6.73
N ALA A 21 -9.27 18.07 -7.95
CA ALA A 21 -9.11 16.71 -8.48
C ALA A 21 -8.15 15.88 -7.62
N PHE A 22 -6.99 16.44 -7.28
CA PHE A 22 -6.03 15.75 -6.42
C PHE A 22 -6.55 15.57 -4.99
N GLY A 23 -7.25 16.56 -4.44
CA GLY A 23 -7.92 16.46 -3.15
C GLY A 23 -8.99 15.35 -3.10
N ARG A 24 -9.74 15.15 -4.20
CA ARG A 24 -10.68 14.03 -4.33
C ARG A 24 -9.98 12.69 -4.33
N LEU A 25 -8.84 12.56 -5.04
CA LEU A 25 -8.03 11.34 -5.04
C LEU A 25 -7.54 11.00 -3.63
N GLN A 26 -6.92 11.97 -2.93
CA GLN A 26 -6.45 11.77 -1.56
C GLN A 26 -7.59 11.43 -0.60
N GLY A 27 -8.69 12.18 -0.69
CA GLY A 27 -9.84 11.95 0.18
C GLY A 27 -10.50 10.58 -0.06
N ALA A 28 -10.59 10.13 -1.31
CA ALA A 28 -11.09 8.81 -1.65
C ALA A 28 -10.14 7.72 -1.11
N ALA A 29 -8.83 7.84 -1.36
CA ALA A 29 -7.83 6.89 -0.90
C ALA A 29 -7.88 6.72 0.63
N ASN A 30 -7.87 7.82 1.39
CA ASN A 30 -7.90 7.78 2.86
C ASN A 30 -9.18 7.11 3.41
N ARG A 31 -10.33 7.39 2.81
CA ARG A 31 -11.60 6.79 3.24
C ARG A 31 -11.69 5.31 2.88
N LEU A 32 -11.21 4.93 1.69
CA LEU A 32 -11.16 3.54 1.27
C LEU A 32 -10.19 2.75 2.14
N GLU A 33 -9.01 3.30 2.44
CA GLU A 33 -8.07 2.68 3.37
C GLU A 33 -8.71 2.39 4.72
N TYR A 34 -9.46 3.34 5.28
CA TYR A 34 -10.19 3.13 6.53
C TYR A 34 -11.24 2.02 6.43
N ILE A 35 -12.07 2.03 5.36
CA ILE A 35 -13.13 1.02 5.17
C ILE A 35 -12.53 -0.36 4.99
N LEU A 36 -11.57 -0.50 4.07
CA LEU A 36 -10.94 -1.76 3.72
C LEU A 36 -10.07 -2.29 4.86
N GLY A 37 -9.31 -1.39 5.52
CA GLY A 37 -8.50 -1.74 6.68
C GLY A 37 -9.34 -2.21 7.86
N ARG A 38 -10.48 -1.57 8.11
CA ARG A 38 -11.40 -1.99 9.18
C ARG A 38 -11.98 -3.40 8.95
N ALA A 39 -12.31 -3.74 7.70
CA ALA A 39 -12.76 -5.08 7.37
C ALA A 39 -11.66 -6.13 7.63
N LEU A 40 -10.41 -5.85 7.26
CA LEU A 40 -9.26 -6.72 7.53
C LEU A 40 -8.99 -6.90 9.04
N GLU A 41 -9.10 -5.84 9.83
CA GLU A 41 -8.93 -5.92 11.28
C GLU A 41 -10.01 -6.79 11.93
N VAL A 42 -11.27 -6.59 11.56
CA VAL A 42 -12.41 -7.31 12.15
C VAL A 42 -12.42 -8.78 11.75
N GLU A 43 -12.19 -9.09 10.47
CA GLU A 43 -12.36 -10.44 9.94
C GLU A 43 -11.07 -11.27 9.98
N CYS A 44 -9.91 -10.62 9.93
CA CYS A 44 -8.62 -11.31 9.81
C CYS A 44 -7.62 -11.00 10.93
N GLY A 45 -7.88 -9.98 11.75
CA GLY A 45 -6.98 -9.59 12.85
C GLY A 45 -5.69 -8.90 12.38
N VAL A 46 -5.65 -8.39 11.15
CA VAL A 46 -4.48 -7.70 10.59
C VAL A 46 -4.85 -6.29 10.15
N SER A 47 -3.97 -5.32 10.38
CA SER A 47 -4.13 -3.97 9.83
C SER A 47 -3.88 -3.98 8.31
N HIS A 48 -4.39 -2.96 7.61
CA HIS A 48 -4.14 -2.80 6.17
C HIS A 48 -2.64 -2.81 5.86
N LEU A 49 -1.85 -2.07 6.62
CA LEU A 49 -0.39 -2.02 6.43
C LEU A 49 0.30 -3.38 6.67
N MET A 50 -0.16 -4.18 7.65
CA MET A 50 0.33 -5.55 7.81
C MET A 50 -0.03 -6.42 6.61
N PHE A 51 -1.24 -6.29 6.10
CA PHE A 51 -1.70 -7.01 4.93
C PHE A 51 -0.88 -6.66 3.68
N GLU A 52 -0.58 -5.39 3.46
CA GLU A 52 0.30 -4.96 2.37
C GLU A 52 1.70 -5.61 2.45
N VAL A 53 2.28 -5.69 3.66
CA VAL A 53 3.56 -6.38 3.85
C VAL A 53 3.43 -7.89 3.58
N LEU A 54 2.36 -8.53 4.01
CA LEU A 54 2.10 -9.93 3.68
C LEU A 54 2.04 -10.16 2.17
N LEU A 55 1.38 -9.26 1.42
CA LEU A 55 1.30 -9.34 -0.04
C LEU A 55 2.66 -9.20 -0.74
N ILE A 56 3.50 -8.25 -0.31
CA ILE A 56 4.84 -8.09 -0.92
C ILE A 56 5.74 -9.27 -0.60
N LEU A 57 5.65 -9.83 0.62
CA LEU A 57 6.38 -11.05 0.99
C LEU A 57 5.90 -12.27 0.20
N GLY A 58 4.59 -12.41 0.00
CA GLY A 58 4.04 -13.47 -0.83
C GLY A 58 4.49 -13.39 -2.29
N ARG A 59 4.59 -12.17 -2.85
CA ARG A 59 5.13 -11.96 -4.21
C ARG A 59 6.63 -12.25 -4.32
N ALA A 60 7.39 -11.91 -3.30
CA ALA A 60 8.83 -12.14 -3.28
C ALA A 60 9.18 -13.62 -3.16
N GLY A 61 8.36 -14.40 -2.45
CA GLY A 61 8.64 -15.81 -2.19
C GLY A 61 9.94 -16.01 -1.42
N GLU A 62 10.63 -17.12 -1.67
CA GLU A 62 11.96 -17.38 -1.12
C GLU A 62 13.07 -16.59 -1.85
N PRO A 63 14.05 -16.08 -1.14
CA PRO A 63 14.34 -16.25 0.29
C PRO A 63 13.68 -15.19 1.20
N GLY A 64 12.77 -14.37 0.70
CA GLY A 64 12.14 -13.28 1.43
C GLY A 64 12.73 -11.91 1.10
N LEU A 65 12.36 -10.88 1.89
CA LEU A 65 12.77 -9.49 1.68
C LEU A 65 13.59 -8.94 2.85
N SER A 66 14.57 -8.09 2.53
CA SER A 66 15.28 -7.33 3.54
C SER A 66 14.38 -6.27 4.19
N MET A 67 14.70 -5.86 5.43
CA MET A 67 14.01 -4.76 6.11
C MET A 67 14.02 -3.47 5.30
N ARG A 68 15.11 -3.21 4.56
CA ARG A 68 15.24 -2.05 3.68
C ARG A 68 14.24 -2.13 2.51
N ALA A 69 14.12 -3.29 1.88
CA ALA A 69 13.18 -3.49 0.78
C ALA A 69 11.73 -3.28 1.26
N ILE A 70 11.35 -3.82 2.42
CA ILE A 70 10.02 -3.61 3.02
C ILE A 70 9.77 -2.13 3.29
N ALA A 71 10.75 -1.42 3.87
CA ALA A 71 10.63 0.01 4.15
C ALA A 71 10.43 0.84 2.86
N GLN A 72 11.16 0.50 1.80
CA GLN A 72 11.06 1.18 0.50
C GLN A 72 9.72 0.93 -0.19
N GLU A 73 9.25 -0.34 -0.23
CA GLU A 73 7.97 -0.69 -0.85
C GLU A 73 6.78 -0.03 -0.14
N GLN A 74 6.85 0.10 1.19
CA GLN A 74 5.78 0.68 2.00
C GLN A 74 5.96 2.18 2.30
N VAL A 75 7.00 2.81 1.73
CA VAL A 75 7.32 4.24 1.95
C VAL A 75 7.41 4.55 3.46
N LEU A 76 8.05 3.66 4.22
CA LEU A 76 8.23 3.78 5.65
C LEU A 76 9.66 4.21 6.01
N THR A 77 9.79 4.86 7.17
CA THR A 77 11.10 5.01 7.81
C THR A 77 11.62 3.65 8.29
N SER A 78 12.94 3.50 8.42
CA SER A 78 13.56 2.26 8.93
C SER A 78 12.99 1.84 10.30
N GLY A 79 12.76 2.81 11.21
CA GLY A 79 12.16 2.55 12.51
C GLY A 79 10.68 2.14 12.43
N GLY A 80 9.93 2.69 11.46
CA GLY A 80 8.54 2.32 11.19
C GLY A 80 8.44 0.88 10.71
N ALA A 81 9.28 0.50 9.73
CA ALA A 81 9.33 -0.85 9.21
C ALA A 81 9.73 -1.86 10.30
N THR A 82 10.71 -1.53 11.15
CA THR A 82 11.14 -2.41 12.25
C THR A 82 9.99 -2.69 13.21
N ARG A 83 9.30 -1.65 13.70
CA ARG A 83 8.16 -1.82 14.62
C ARG A 83 7.00 -2.60 13.99
N LEU A 84 6.76 -2.43 12.69
CA LEU A 84 5.73 -3.16 11.98
C LEU A 84 6.07 -4.65 11.92
N VAL A 85 7.28 -4.99 11.47
CA VAL A 85 7.74 -6.37 11.36
C VAL A 85 7.85 -7.04 12.74
N ASP A 86 8.27 -6.33 13.79
CA ASP A 86 8.27 -6.85 15.18
C ASP A 86 6.87 -7.28 15.62
N ARG A 87 5.84 -6.48 15.33
CA ARG A 87 4.44 -6.84 15.63
C ARG A 87 3.97 -8.04 14.81
N MET A 88 4.36 -8.12 13.54
CA MET A 88 3.99 -9.23 12.66
C MET A 88 4.69 -10.54 13.11
N GLU A 89 5.93 -10.46 13.55
CA GLU A 89 6.68 -11.60 14.10
C GLU A 89 6.09 -12.06 15.43
N ALA A 90 5.74 -11.13 16.33
CA ALA A 90 5.03 -11.43 17.57
C ALA A 90 3.66 -12.08 17.33
N ALA A 91 2.98 -11.71 16.25
CA ALA A 91 1.74 -12.36 15.82
C ALA A 91 1.94 -13.71 15.08
N GLY A 92 3.19 -14.13 14.89
CA GLY A 92 3.54 -15.39 14.22
C GLY A 92 3.33 -15.39 12.71
N LEU A 93 3.11 -14.21 12.09
CA LEU A 93 2.84 -14.08 10.65
C LEU A 93 4.10 -14.13 9.79
N VAL A 94 5.20 -13.64 10.34
CA VAL A 94 6.50 -13.61 9.67
C VAL A 94 7.60 -14.11 10.58
N THR A 95 8.73 -14.45 9.98
CA THR A 95 9.97 -14.80 10.70
C THR A 95 11.15 -14.11 10.04
N ARG A 96 12.18 -13.80 10.84
CA ARG A 96 13.46 -13.28 10.36
C ARG A 96 14.48 -14.42 10.27
N GLN A 97 15.13 -14.54 9.13
CA GLN A 97 16.19 -15.52 8.89
C GLN A 97 17.47 -14.83 8.43
N GLU A 98 18.60 -15.46 8.62
CA GLU A 98 19.86 -14.98 8.09
C GLU A 98 19.84 -15.03 6.56
N SER A 99 20.40 -13.97 5.94
CA SER A 99 20.52 -13.95 4.48
C SER A 99 21.57 -15.00 4.03
N PRO A 100 21.23 -15.82 3.02
CA PRO A 100 22.19 -16.78 2.49
C PRO A 100 23.40 -16.12 1.80
N THR A 101 23.26 -14.86 1.40
CA THR A 101 24.27 -14.10 0.65
C THR A 101 24.98 -13.01 1.47
N ASP A 102 24.38 -12.60 2.60
CA ASP A 102 24.94 -11.56 3.49
C ASP A 102 24.77 -11.98 4.95
N ARG A 103 25.86 -12.40 5.60
CA ARG A 103 25.86 -12.81 7.01
C ARG A 103 25.41 -11.73 8.01
N ARG A 104 25.35 -10.47 7.62
CA ARG A 104 24.88 -9.36 8.46
C ARG A 104 23.43 -8.98 8.17
N GLY A 105 22.88 -9.47 7.08
CA GLY A 105 21.51 -9.18 6.63
C GLY A 105 20.52 -10.21 7.16
N LYS A 106 19.38 -9.74 7.63
CA LYS A 106 18.22 -10.59 7.92
C LYS A 106 17.16 -10.40 6.84
N LEU A 107 16.58 -11.50 6.41
CA LEU A 107 15.44 -11.54 5.49
C LEU A 107 14.18 -11.89 6.27
N VAL A 108 13.09 -11.20 5.94
CA VAL A 108 11.75 -11.45 6.46
C VAL A 108 11.00 -12.31 5.46
N ARG A 109 10.33 -13.33 5.94
CA ARG A 109 9.51 -14.25 5.13
C ARG A 109 8.23 -14.61 5.84
N LEU A 110 7.24 -15.07 5.10
CA LEU A 110 6.00 -15.60 5.67
C LEU A 110 6.25 -16.88 6.46
N THR A 111 5.49 -17.07 7.51
CA THR A 111 5.28 -18.38 8.14
C THR A 111 4.09 -19.07 7.47
N VAL A 112 3.83 -20.33 7.79
CA VAL A 112 2.60 -21.03 7.36
C VAL A 112 1.37 -20.25 7.79
N LEU A 113 1.33 -19.76 9.03
CA LEU A 113 0.24 -18.90 9.51
C LEU A 113 0.14 -17.60 8.72
N GLY A 114 1.28 -17.00 8.33
CA GLY A 114 1.33 -15.80 7.50
C GLY A 114 0.74 -16.04 6.12
N GLU A 115 1.08 -17.15 5.48
CA GLU A 115 0.51 -17.54 4.18
C GLU A 115 -1.01 -17.74 4.26
N ASP A 116 -1.50 -18.52 5.22
CA ASP A 116 -2.93 -18.76 5.43
C ASP A 116 -3.68 -17.44 5.70
N THR A 117 -3.08 -16.57 6.52
CA THR A 117 -3.66 -15.26 6.84
C THR A 117 -3.70 -14.37 5.61
N THR A 118 -2.64 -14.38 4.78
CA THR A 118 -2.60 -13.63 3.52
C THR A 118 -3.74 -14.03 2.59
N VAL A 119 -3.94 -15.34 2.40
CA VAL A 119 -5.01 -15.87 1.53
C VAL A 119 -6.39 -15.49 2.04
N ARG A 120 -6.63 -15.63 3.36
CA ARG A 120 -7.91 -15.26 3.97
C ARG A 120 -8.18 -13.77 3.85
N ALA A 121 -7.19 -12.93 4.19
CA ALA A 121 -7.28 -11.49 4.11
C ALA A 121 -7.48 -11.00 2.66
N ALA A 122 -6.81 -11.62 1.68
CA ALA A 122 -6.99 -11.29 0.27
C ALA A 122 -8.43 -11.55 -0.21
N ARG A 123 -9.07 -12.62 0.23
CA ARG A 123 -10.49 -12.90 -0.11
C ARG A 123 -11.41 -11.81 0.44
N VAL A 124 -11.27 -11.44 1.70
CA VAL A 124 -12.02 -10.35 2.33
C VAL A 124 -11.77 -9.03 1.60
N HIS A 125 -10.50 -8.74 1.32
CA HIS A 125 -10.10 -7.50 0.67
C HIS A 125 -10.67 -7.37 -0.75
N VAL A 126 -10.63 -8.43 -1.55
CA VAL A 126 -11.19 -8.45 -2.92
C VAL A 126 -12.68 -8.15 -2.92
N GLU A 127 -13.47 -8.74 -2.02
CA GLU A 127 -14.90 -8.45 -1.94
C GLU A 127 -15.19 -7.00 -1.53
N ASN A 128 -14.43 -6.46 -0.59
CA ASN A 128 -14.55 -5.05 -0.21
C ASN A 128 -14.09 -4.08 -1.32
N ILE A 129 -13.04 -4.42 -2.08
CA ILE A 129 -12.64 -3.66 -3.28
C ILE A 129 -13.75 -3.64 -4.32
N LYS A 130 -14.36 -4.80 -4.62
CA LYS A 130 -15.49 -4.87 -5.55
C LYS A 130 -16.65 -3.97 -5.11
N ALA A 131 -16.97 -3.97 -3.82
CA ALA A 131 -18.09 -3.20 -3.28
C ALA A 131 -17.80 -1.70 -3.22
N HIS A 132 -16.64 -1.29 -2.71
CA HIS A 132 -16.39 0.09 -2.29
C HIS A 132 -15.47 0.87 -3.22
N PHE A 133 -14.61 0.20 -3.99
CA PHE A 133 -13.66 0.85 -4.89
C PHE A 133 -14.14 0.84 -6.35
N LEU A 134 -14.45 -0.33 -6.90
CA LEU A 134 -14.90 -0.44 -8.29
C LEU A 134 -16.42 -0.37 -8.43
N GLY A 135 -17.17 -0.86 -7.45
CA GLY A 135 -18.63 -0.91 -7.50
C GLY A 135 -19.31 0.44 -7.78
N PRO A 136 -18.86 1.55 -7.18
CA PRO A 136 -19.43 2.87 -7.44
C PRO A 136 -19.20 3.41 -8.86
N LEU A 137 -18.26 2.82 -9.62
CA LEU A 137 -17.94 3.27 -10.97
C LEU A 137 -18.80 2.55 -12.02
N PRO A 138 -19.16 3.22 -13.12
CA PRO A 138 -19.79 2.57 -14.27
C PRO A 138 -18.92 1.42 -14.76
N GLU A 139 -19.54 0.30 -15.11
CA GLU A 139 -18.82 -0.92 -15.51
C GLU A 139 -17.89 -0.67 -16.70
N ALA A 140 -18.35 0.11 -17.68
CA ALA A 140 -17.58 0.45 -18.88
C ALA A 140 -16.29 1.24 -18.60
N ASP A 141 -16.21 1.94 -17.45
CA ASP A 141 -15.06 2.79 -17.12
C ASP A 141 -14.03 2.09 -16.22
N ARG A 142 -14.38 0.94 -15.64
CA ARG A 142 -13.55 0.27 -14.61
C ARG A 142 -12.19 -0.16 -15.13
N GLU A 143 -12.13 -0.75 -16.32
CA GLU A 143 -10.87 -1.20 -16.92
C GLU A 143 -9.95 -0.01 -17.21
N ARG A 144 -10.47 1.04 -17.83
CA ARG A 144 -9.72 2.26 -18.11
C ARG A 144 -9.22 2.92 -16.82
N PHE A 145 -10.08 3.03 -15.81
CA PHE A 145 -9.72 3.62 -14.53
C PHE A 145 -8.58 2.84 -13.83
N THR A 146 -8.62 1.50 -13.85
CA THR A 146 -7.55 0.69 -13.27
C THR A 146 -6.23 0.84 -14.02
N GLU A 147 -6.28 0.99 -15.35
CA GLU A 147 -5.08 1.25 -16.16
C GLU A 147 -4.51 2.65 -15.91
N ASP A 148 -5.35 3.69 -15.81
CA ASP A 148 -4.93 5.05 -15.48
C ASP A 148 -4.26 5.09 -14.09
N LEU A 149 -4.81 4.38 -13.09
CA LEU A 149 -4.19 4.23 -11.78
C LEU A 149 -2.85 3.50 -11.83
N ARG A 150 -2.71 2.47 -12.68
CA ARG A 150 -1.44 1.78 -12.89
C ARG A 150 -0.37 2.74 -13.40
N ILE A 151 -0.70 3.55 -14.40
CA ILE A 151 0.20 4.56 -14.97
C ILE A 151 0.62 5.58 -13.89
N LEU A 152 -0.34 6.14 -13.14
CA LEU A 152 -0.08 7.11 -12.07
C LEU A 152 0.84 6.51 -11.00
N SER A 153 0.56 5.28 -10.56
CA SER A 153 1.34 4.60 -9.53
C SER A 153 2.79 4.37 -9.97
N HIS A 154 3.01 3.92 -11.20
CA HIS A 154 4.35 3.71 -11.74
C HIS A 154 5.12 5.02 -11.84
N THR A 155 4.51 6.07 -12.43
CA THR A 155 5.14 7.39 -12.58
C THR A 155 5.49 8.01 -11.22
N ALA A 156 4.59 7.93 -10.25
CA ALA A 156 4.84 8.43 -8.90
C ALA A 156 6.00 7.70 -8.22
N ARG A 157 6.05 6.36 -8.33
CA ARG A 157 7.15 5.55 -7.79
C ARG A 157 8.51 5.93 -8.41
N ASP A 158 8.56 6.09 -9.73
CA ASP A 158 9.79 6.41 -10.45
C ASP A 158 10.30 7.83 -10.15
N THR A 159 9.39 8.72 -9.73
CA THR A 159 9.68 10.11 -9.36
C THR A 159 10.09 10.25 -7.89
N LEU A 160 9.77 9.26 -7.02
CA LEU A 160 10.11 9.33 -5.61
C LEU A 160 11.63 9.38 -5.42
N PRO A 161 12.16 10.36 -4.67
CA PRO A 161 13.56 10.36 -4.29
C PRO A 161 13.84 9.09 -3.47
N ARG A 162 14.98 8.45 -3.71
CA ARG A 162 15.43 7.31 -2.89
C ARG A 162 15.52 7.79 -1.45
N LEU A 163 14.66 7.26 -0.59
CA LEU A 163 14.71 7.55 0.84
C LEU A 163 16.07 7.11 1.39
N PRO A 164 16.72 7.94 2.23
CA PRO A 164 18.03 7.64 2.78
C PRO A 164 18.05 6.43 3.71
#